data_a07554562944e9b464fde1131d9d321f
#
_entry.id   a07554562944e9b464fde1131d9d321f
#
_cell.length_a   1.000
_cell.length_b   1.000
_cell.length_c   1.000
_cell.angle_alpha   90.00
_cell.angle_beta   90.00
_cell.angle_gamma   90.00
#
_symmetry.space_group_name_H-M   'P 1'
#
loop_
_entity.id
_entity.type
_entity.pdbx_description
1 polymer ?
#
loop_
_entity_poly.entity_id
_entity_poly.type
_entity_poly.pdbx_seq_one_letter_code
_entity_poly.pdbx_strand_id
1 'polypeptide(L)'
;MHTTIKTLIAKRFRSLPSARIDLDNPTFLVGRNGSGKSNVVDVFAFLSEAMSLPLRAVFDRRGGIAAVRNKTSGKSFPPNLGLAVLFGALDGTATTGRYAFEVKALPDYGFEVDREQCLIRSRDGRREWFERQGKQFSSSAEGLRPRIESSALALPVVGGHAGFAPILRALSGLRVYSIEPQKLREMQDPDSGVILNPDGSNAGSVLKEIERQSPEDAARICEILASIVPNTKSVHAKKHGNKLSLEFTQEWEQISSSRRNLSVGEPKTGSQPRTLRFEAFSMSDGTLRALGLLAAVFQRPSPTLVAIEEPEATIHPGALGAVLDLLKGATKRMQVVITTHSPDVLDQKWIRDSQIRVVDWSEGATRVAALSEASRRAIQEHLMGAGELLRSNALDPQPLFDEGISQAELFESVE
;
A
#
# COMPACT_ATOMS: atom_id res chain seq x y z
N MET A 1 -1.70 -18.56 -5.98
CA MET A 1 -1.84 -17.85 -4.71
C MET A 1 -0.64 -16.93 -4.56
N HIS A 2 -0.77 -15.78 -3.90
CA HIS A 2 0.33 -14.85 -3.64
C HIS A 2 0.60 -14.78 -2.13
N THR A 3 1.69 -14.14 -1.73
CA THR A 3 1.99 -13.90 -0.32
C THR A 3 0.89 -13.04 0.32
N THR A 4 0.43 -13.42 1.52
CA THR A 4 -0.59 -12.67 2.26
C THR A 4 -0.14 -12.39 3.69
N ILE A 5 -0.28 -11.14 4.10
CA ILE A 5 -0.13 -10.73 5.49
C ILE A 5 -1.49 -10.91 6.17
N LYS A 6 -1.50 -11.69 7.24
CA LYS A 6 -2.69 -11.94 8.05
C LYS A 6 -2.86 -10.90 9.15
N THR A 7 -1.76 -10.55 9.83
CA THR A 7 -1.80 -9.63 10.95
C THR A 7 -0.59 -8.71 10.94
N LEU A 8 -0.82 -7.43 11.16
CA LEU A 8 0.19 -6.43 11.44
C LEU A 8 0.10 -6.05 12.93
N ILE A 9 1.23 -6.02 13.62
CA ILE A 9 1.32 -5.60 15.01
C ILE A 9 2.30 -4.42 15.10
N ALA A 10 1.86 -3.34 15.73
CA ALA A 10 2.68 -2.17 15.99
C ALA A 10 2.58 -1.79 17.46
N LYS A 11 3.73 -1.66 18.12
CA LYS A 11 3.88 -1.26 19.52
C LYS A 11 4.69 0.01 19.57
N ARG A 12 4.08 1.08 20.05
CA ARG A 12 4.70 2.41 20.23
C ARG A 12 5.31 3.01 18.95
N PHE A 13 4.58 2.86 17.84
CA PHE A 13 4.96 3.44 16.56
C PHE A 13 4.11 4.69 16.28
N ARG A 14 4.73 5.86 16.15
CA ARG A 14 4.05 7.15 15.89
C ARG A 14 2.87 7.37 16.84
N SER A 15 1.66 7.52 16.31
CA SER A 15 0.42 7.66 17.09
C SER A 15 -0.17 6.33 17.58
N LEU A 16 0.46 5.20 17.28
CA LEU A 16 0.00 3.87 17.66
C LEU A 16 0.71 3.41 18.94
N PRO A 17 0.12 3.54 20.13
CA PRO A 17 0.72 3.00 21.36
C PRO A 17 0.71 1.48 21.35
N SER A 18 -0.38 0.88 20.83
CA SER A 18 -0.59 -0.56 20.71
C SER A 18 -1.63 -0.78 19.61
N ALA A 19 -1.28 -1.54 18.56
CA ALA A 19 -2.21 -1.88 17.50
C ALA A 19 -1.96 -3.29 17.00
N ARG A 20 -3.01 -4.10 16.97
CA ARG A 20 -3.09 -5.39 16.29
C ARG A 20 -4.15 -5.29 15.20
N ILE A 21 -3.74 -5.44 13.96
CA ILE A 21 -4.57 -5.21 12.79
C ILE A 21 -4.61 -6.49 11.96
N ASP A 22 -5.73 -7.20 12.00
CA ASP A 22 -5.95 -8.34 11.12
C ASP A 22 -6.37 -7.82 9.75
N LEU A 23 -5.72 -8.31 8.70
CA LEU A 23 -5.90 -7.86 7.33
C LEU A 23 -6.67 -8.90 6.52
N ASP A 24 -7.60 -8.42 5.73
CA ASP A 24 -8.28 -9.16 4.66
C ASP A 24 -7.69 -8.71 3.29
N ASN A 25 -8.25 -9.14 2.19
CA ASN A 25 -7.86 -8.68 0.86
C ASN A 25 -9.10 -8.38 -0.01
N PRO A 26 -9.39 -7.09 -0.24
CA PRO A 26 -8.70 -5.90 0.28
C PRO A 26 -9.04 -5.60 1.74
N THR A 27 -8.27 -4.71 2.39
CA THR A 27 -8.59 -4.09 3.68
C THR A 27 -8.83 -2.60 3.51
N PHE A 28 -9.92 -2.10 4.09
CA PHE A 28 -10.25 -0.67 4.13
C PHE A 28 -9.97 -0.11 5.53
N LEU A 29 -9.04 0.84 5.62
CA LEU A 29 -8.76 1.62 6.82
C LEU A 29 -9.61 2.89 6.78
N VAL A 30 -10.69 2.92 7.55
CA VAL A 30 -11.72 3.96 7.48
C VAL A 30 -11.67 4.84 8.72
N GLY A 31 -11.69 6.14 8.52
CA GLY A 31 -11.69 7.09 9.63
C GLY A 31 -11.59 8.54 9.18
N ARG A 32 -11.85 9.47 10.09
CA ARG A 32 -11.78 10.92 9.82
C ARG A 32 -10.35 11.35 9.46
N ASN A 33 -10.22 12.54 8.88
CA ASN A 33 -8.91 13.16 8.70
C ASN A 33 -8.25 13.36 10.07
N GLY A 34 -6.94 13.07 10.15
CA GLY A 34 -6.20 13.14 11.41
C GLY A 34 -6.38 11.92 12.34
N SER A 35 -7.19 10.92 12.01
CA SER A 35 -7.36 9.72 12.85
C SER A 35 -6.11 8.82 12.95
N GLY A 36 -5.12 9.04 12.07
CA GLY A 36 -3.87 8.27 12.07
C GLY A 36 -3.82 7.14 11.03
N LYS A 37 -4.72 7.13 10.03
CA LYS A 37 -4.67 6.17 8.90
C LYS A 37 -3.29 6.12 8.25
N SER A 38 -2.68 7.27 7.94
CA SER A 38 -1.34 7.36 7.36
C SER A 38 -0.25 6.82 8.29
N ASN A 39 -0.42 6.89 9.62
CA ASN A 39 0.52 6.30 10.57
C ASN A 39 0.45 4.76 10.55
N VAL A 40 -0.74 4.18 10.32
CA VAL A 40 -0.91 2.74 10.10
C VAL A 40 -0.21 2.32 8.81
N VAL A 41 -0.44 3.06 7.73
CA VAL A 41 0.14 2.77 6.42
C VAL A 41 1.66 2.95 6.42
N ASP A 42 2.20 3.93 7.18
CA ASP A 42 3.65 4.12 7.29
C ASP A 42 4.37 2.94 7.96
N VAL A 43 3.66 2.07 8.70
CA VAL A 43 4.28 0.81 9.19
C VAL A 43 4.72 -0.07 8.03
N PHE A 44 3.91 -0.18 6.97
CA PHE A 44 4.28 -0.95 5.77
C PHE A 44 5.48 -0.33 5.04
N ALA A 45 5.49 1.00 4.88
CA ALA A 45 6.62 1.72 4.28
C ALA A 45 7.89 1.53 5.11
N PHE A 46 7.79 1.67 6.44
CA PHE A 46 8.91 1.47 7.36
C PHE A 46 9.49 0.06 7.24
N LEU A 47 8.64 -0.97 7.26
CA LEU A 47 9.06 -2.37 7.12
C LEU A 47 9.77 -2.62 5.79
N SER A 48 9.24 -2.11 4.68
CA SER A 48 9.86 -2.27 3.36
C SER A 48 11.21 -1.58 3.25
N GLU A 49 11.29 -0.34 3.73
CA GLU A 49 12.55 0.43 3.72
C GLU A 49 13.61 -0.23 4.61
N ALA A 50 13.21 -0.75 5.79
CA ALA A 50 14.12 -1.43 6.71
C ALA A 50 14.72 -2.74 6.15
N MET A 51 14.12 -3.30 5.10
CA MET A 51 14.68 -4.46 4.38
C MET A 51 15.74 -4.07 3.34
N SER A 52 15.76 -2.81 2.91
CA SER A 52 16.60 -2.35 1.79
C SER A 52 17.62 -1.29 2.20
N LEU A 53 17.40 -0.62 3.33
CA LEU A 53 18.23 0.48 3.82
C LEU A 53 18.71 0.19 5.24
N PRO A 54 19.86 0.75 5.65
CA PRO A 54 20.26 0.75 7.06
C PRO A 54 19.14 1.36 7.93
N LEU A 55 18.82 0.71 9.05
CA LEU A 55 17.71 1.14 9.91
C LEU A 55 17.87 2.59 10.40
N ARG A 56 19.11 3.08 10.57
CA ARG A 56 19.39 4.48 10.87
C ARG A 56 18.84 5.41 9.79
N ALA A 57 19.09 5.12 8.53
CA ALA A 57 18.60 5.94 7.41
C ALA A 57 17.05 5.95 7.35
N VAL A 58 16.41 4.83 7.71
CA VAL A 58 14.94 4.73 7.79
C VAL A 58 14.37 5.63 8.89
N PHE A 59 15.04 5.71 10.05
CA PHE A 59 14.67 6.63 11.12
C PHE A 59 14.95 8.09 10.72
N ASP A 60 16.12 8.37 10.16
CA ASP A 60 16.54 9.74 9.81
C ASP A 60 15.59 10.39 8.80
N ARG A 61 15.11 9.63 7.81
CA ARG A 61 14.07 10.08 6.85
C ARG A 61 12.76 10.50 7.52
N ARG A 62 12.50 10.01 8.73
CA ARG A 62 11.30 10.30 9.53
C ARG A 62 11.56 11.28 10.68
N GLY A 63 12.72 11.96 10.70
CA GLY A 63 13.11 12.90 11.75
C GLY A 63 13.72 12.22 12.99
N GLY A 64 14.28 11.03 12.83
CA GLY A 64 14.97 10.26 13.85
C GLY A 64 14.03 9.36 14.68
N ILE A 65 14.64 8.50 15.51
CA ILE A 65 13.89 7.55 16.34
C ILE A 65 12.88 8.23 17.27
N ALA A 66 13.19 9.42 17.76
CA ALA A 66 12.30 10.19 18.64
C ALA A 66 11.01 10.65 17.96
N ALA A 67 11.01 10.83 16.63
CA ALA A 67 9.83 11.18 15.84
C ALA A 67 8.98 9.94 15.48
N VAL A 68 9.60 8.77 15.40
CA VAL A 68 8.92 7.51 15.07
C VAL A 68 8.32 6.84 16.30
N ARG A 69 8.91 7.02 17.47
CA ARG A 69 8.35 6.47 18.72
C ARG A 69 7.08 7.21 19.17
N ASN A 70 6.15 6.46 19.74
CA ASN A 70 4.95 7.03 20.33
C ASN A 70 5.30 7.93 21.55
N LYS A 71 4.69 9.11 21.62
CA LYS A 71 4.96 10.15 22.63
C LYS A 71 3.88 10.25 23.71
N THR A 72 2.84 9.44 23.68
CA THR A 72 1.63 9.61 24.51
C THR A 72 1.81 9.33 26.00
N SER A 73 2.93 8.74 26.42
CA SER A 73 3.07 8.27 27.82
C SER A 73 3.58 9.30 28.83
N GLY A 74 3.80 10.55 28.42
CA GLY A 74 4.33 11.60 29.34
C GLY A 74 5.72 11.31 29.92
N LYS A 75 6.32 10.17 29.65
CA LYS A 75 7.66 9.79 30.11
C LYS A 75 8.70 10.24 29.08
N SER A 76 9.80 10.80 29.57
CA SER A 76 10.90 11.30 28.72
C SER A 76 11.53 10.21 27.84
N PHE A 77 11.44 8.95 28.25
CA PHE A 77 11.95 7.79 27.51
C PHE A 77 10.88 6.69 27.50
N PRO A 78 9.97 6.68 26.50
CA PRO A 78 9.08 5.56 26.34
C PRO A 78 9.90 4.30 26.05
N PRO A 79 9.43 3.14 26.52
CA PRO A 79 10.11 1.87 26.24
C PRO A 79 10.10 1.54 24.75
N ASN A 80 10.69 0.38 24.43
CA ASN A 80 10.97 -0.09 23.07
C ASN A 80 9.81 0.05 22.07
N LEU A 81 10.14 0.44 20.85
CA LEU A 81 9.28 0.35 19.67
C LEU A 81 9.33 -1.08 19.12
N GLY A 82 8.20 -1.72 18.86
CA GLY A 82 8.15 -3.06 18.29
C GLY A 82 7.21 -3.17 17.10
N LEU A 83 7.62 -3.95 16.08
CA LEU A 83 6.80 -4.27 14.91
C LEU A 83 6.81 -5.77 14.69
N ALA A 84 5.64 -6.35 14.33
CA ALA A 84 5.56 -7.73 13.88
C ALA A 84 4.59 -7.89 12.71
N VAL A 85 4.90 -8.84 11.83
CA VAL A 85 4.07 -9.24 10.69
C VAL A 85 3.89 -10.74 10.73
N LEU A 86 2.63 -11.18 10.66
CA LEU A 86 2.26 -12.57 10.54
C LEU A 86 1.75 -12.84 9.13
N PHE A 87 2.35 -13.80 8.45
CA PHE A 87 1.98 -14.20 7.10
C PHE A 87 1.04 -15.40 7.14
N GLY A 88 -0.08 -15.33 6.43
CA GLY A 88 -1.01 -16.45 6.26
C GLY A 88 -0.57 -17.41 5.15
N ALA A 89 0.17 -16.87 4.16
CA ALA A 89 0.81 -17.62 3.08
C ALA A 89 2.09 -16.90 2.64
N LEU A 90 3.10 -17.66 2.25
CA LEU A 90 4.35 -17.16 1.67
C LEU A 90 4.55 -17.79 0.28
N ASP A 91 4.94 -16.99 -0.70
CA ASP A 91 5.22 -17.40 -2.09
C ASP A 91 4.12 -18.28 -2.71
N GLY A 92 2.86 -18.05 -2.34
CA GLY A 92 1.71 -18.80 -2.83
C GLY A 92 1.59 -20.23 -2.30
N THR A 93 2.39 -20.61 -1.32
CA THR A 93 2.35 -21.91 -0.65
C THR A 93 1.52 -21.86 0.63
N ALA A 94 1.24 -23.01 1.23
CA ALA A 94 0.63 -23.08 2.56
C ALA A 94 1.66 -22.89 3.71
N THR A 95 2.80 -22.27 3.40
CA THR A 95 3.84 -21.91 4.35
C THR A 95 3.41 -20.64 5.08
N THR A 96 3.39 -20.67 6.40
CA THR A 96 3.14 -19.49 7.24
C THR A 96 4.46 -18.90 7.73
N GLY A 97 4.42 -17.64 8.10
CA GLY A 97 5.64 -16.98 8.60
C GLY A 97 5.32 -15.91 9.61
N ARG A 98 6.34 -15.56 10.38
CA ARG A 98 6.33 -14.45 11.31
C ARG A 98 7.67 -13.74 11.26
N TYR A 99 7.63 -12.43 11.23
CA TYR A 99 8.81 -11.60 11.43
C TYR A 99 8.48 -10.52 12.45
N ALA A 100 9.38 -10.34 13.42
CA ALA A 100 9.22 -9.33 14.44
C ALA A 100 10.56 -8.75 14.86
N PHE A 101 10.56 -7.49 15.26
CA PHE A 101 11.70 -6.87 15.93
C PHE A 101 11.27 -5.80 16.93
N GLU A 102 12.12 -5.55 17.88
CA GLU A 102 11.99 -4.49 18.87
C GLU A 102 13.26 -3.64 18.90
N VAL A 103 13.09 -2.33 18.91
CA VAL A 103 14.17 -1.35 18.93
C VAL A 103 14.11 -0.58 20.23
N LYS A 104 15.23 -0.54 20.93
CA LYS A 104 15.44 0.22 22.16
C LYS A 104 16.14 1.53 21.83
N ALA A 105 15.61 2.64 22.30
CA ALA A 105 16.29 3.92 22.17
C ALA A 105 17.36 4.06 23.26
N LEU A 106 18.45 4.65 22.85
CA LEU A 106 19.60 5.00 23.69
C LEU A 106 19.67 6.53 23.87
N PRO A 107 20.48 7.02 24.83
CA PRO A 107 20.82 8.45 24.91
C PRO A 107 21.39 8.97 23.57
N ASP A 108 21.40 10.29 23.41
CA ASP A 108 22.00 10.98 22.25
C ASP A 108 21.42 10.54 20.90
N TYR A 109 20.10 10.33 20.85
CA TYR A 109 19.36 9.89 19.65
C TYR A 109 19.84 8.55 19.06
N GLY A 110 20.61 7.78 19.84
CA GLY A 110 21.04 6.44 19.50
C GLY A 110 19.88 5.42 19.61
N PHE A 111 20.12 4.25 19.04
CA PHE A 111 19.23 3.10 19.21
C PHE A 111 20.00 1.79 19.00
N GLU A 112 19.42 0.71 19.49
CA GLU A 112 19.88 -0.66 19.21
C GLU A 112 18.66 -1.56 18.94
N VAL A 113 18.87 -2.61 18.16
CA VAL A 113 17.88 -3.70 18.00
C VAL A 113 18.00 -4.58 19.23
N ASP A 114 16.97 -4.54 20.07
CA ASP A 114 16.92 -5.28 21.32
C ASP A 114 16.62 -6.76 21.10
N ARG A 115 15.62 -7.02 20.26
CA ARG A 115 15.24 -8.40 19.85
C ARG A 115 14.78 -8.42 18.41
N GLU A 116 15.09 -9.49 17.67
CA GLU A 116 14.61 -9.74 16.33
C GLU A 116 14.37 -11.24 16.14
N GLN A 117 13.28 -11.59 15.47
CA GLN A 117 12.89 -12.98 15.25
C GLN A 117 12.29 -13.14 13.86
N CYS A 118 12.67 -14.23 13.20
CA CYS A 118 12.05 -14.71 11.98
C CYS A 118 11.68 -16.18 12.19
N LEU A 119 10.45 -16.56 11.89
CA LEU A 119 9.96 -17.93 12.00
C LEU A 119 9.15 -18.28 10.76
N ILE A 120 9.48 -19.39 10.12
CA ILE A 120 8.78 -19.93 8.97
C ILE A 120 8.35 -21.36 9.29
N ARG A 121 7.10 -21.68 9.00
CA ARG A 121 6.53 -23.01 9.16
C ARG A 121 6.00 -23.49 7.83
N SER A 122 6.64 -24.50 7.28
CA SER A 122 6.19 -25.19 6.08
C SER A 122 5.08 -26.18 6.40
N ARG A 123 4.28 -26.52 5.38
CA ARG A 123 3.14 -27.45 5.55
C ARG A 123 3.55 -28.85 5.99
N ASP A 124 4.77 -29.27 5.66
CA ASP A 124 5.36 -30.56 6.06
C ASP A 124 5.87 -30.60 7.51
N GLY A 125 5.62 -29.52 8.28
CA GLY A 125 6.03 -29.40 9.68
C GLY A 125 7.45 -28.88 9.89
N ARG A 126 8.22 -28.64 8.84
CA ARG A 126 9.55 -28.05 9.00
C ARG A 126 9.44 -26.64 9.54
N ARG A 127 10.35 -26.30 10.46
CA ARG A 127 10.47 -24.97 11.03
C ARG A 127 11.85 -24.42 10.70
N GLU A 128 11.88 -23.23 10.13
CA GLU A 128 13.10 -22.46 9.94
C GLU A 128 12.96 -21.17 10.72
N TRP A 129 13.95 -20.88 11.54
CA TRP A 129 13.90 -19.73 12.41
C TRP A 129 15.29 -19.14 12.66
N PHE A 130 15.31 -17.88 12.98
CA PHE A 130 16.38 -17.24 13.72
C PHE A 130 15.82 -16.35 14.82
N GLU A 131 16.60 -16.19 15.85
CA GLU A 131 16.36 -15.25 16.93
C GLU A 131 17.64 -14.50 17.25
N ARG A 132 17.50 -13.20 17.48
CA ARG A 132 18.55 -12.34 17.96
C ARG A 132 18.09 -11.63 19.22
N GLN A 133 18.93 -11.64 20.26
CA GLN A 133 18.74 -10.85 21.47
C GLN A 133 20.02 -10.11 21.77
N GLY A 134 19.99 -8.79 21.60
CA GLY A 134 21.19 -7.95 21.64
C GLY A 134 22.27 -8.43 20.65
N LYS A 135 23.39 -8.94 21.16
CA LYS A 135 24.52 -9.46 20.35
C LYS A 135 24.42 -10.98 20.10
N GLN A 136 23.55 -11.69 20.80
CA GLN A 136 23.39 -13.13 20.64
C GLN A 136 22.51 -13.43 19.43
N PHE A 137 22.96 -14.32 18.56
CA PHE A 137 22.22 -14.79 17.40
C PHE A 137 22.18 -16.32 17.43
N SER A 138 21.00 -16.88 17.28
CA SER A 138 20.72 -18.31 17.15
C SER A 138 19.81 -18.58 15.95
N SER A 139 19.93 -19.75 15.35
CA SER A 139 19.21 -20.11 14.13
C SER A 139 19.09 -21.63 14.00
N SER A 140 18.01 -22.08 13.38
CA SER A 140 17.85 -23.47 12.92
C SER A 140 18.75 -23.81 11.72
N ALA A 141 19.26 -22.78 11.00
CA ALA A 141 20.16 -22.96 9.87
C ALA A 141 21.59 -23.26 10.38
N GLU A 142 22.07 -24.46 10.07
CA GLU A 142 23.37 -24.94 10.53
C GLU A 142 24.50 -24.06 9.95
N GLY A 143 25.47 -23.67 10.79
CA GLY A 143 26.62 -22.88 10.41
C GLY A 143 26.36 -21.38 10.16
N LEU A 144 25.14 -20.91 10.26
CA LEU A 144 24.80 -19.49 10.06
C LEU A 144 25.19 -18.66 11.29
N ARG A 145 26.27 -17.89 11.16
CA ARG A 145 26.84 -17.03 12.23
C ARG A 145 27.15 -15.64 11.69
N PRO A 146 26.14 -14.82 11.40
CA PRO A 146 26.35 -13.49 10.85
C PRO A 146 26.97 -12.54 11.88
N ARG A 147 27.81 -11.61 11.40
CA ARG A 147 28.23 -10.46 12.19
C ARG A 147 27.26 -9.32 11.92
N ILE A 148 26.51 -8.91 12.94
CA ILE A 148 25.45 -7.91 12.82
C ILE A 148 25.73 -6.78 13.80
N GLU A 149 25.72 -5.55 13.31
CA GLU A 149 25.83 -4.37 14.17
C GLU A 149 24.63 -4.24 15.11
N SER A 150 24.81 -3.61 16.26
CA SER A 150 23.74 -3.46 17.25
C SER A 150 22.54 -2.68 16.71
N SER A 151 22.77 -1.74 15.80
CA SER A 151 21.73 -0.90 15.17
C SER A 151 21.16 -1.47 13.86
N ALA A 152 21.64 -2.63 13.37
CA ALA A 152 21.18 -3.23 12.12
C ALA A 152 20.21 -4.39 12.38
N LEU A 153 19.25 -4.61 11.48
CA LEU A 153 18.40 -5.82 11.48
C LEU A 153 19.18 -7.02 10.94
N ALA A 154 18.88 -8.21 11.46
CA ALA A 154 19.48 -9.46 11.02
C ALA A 154 18.91 -9.92 9.67
N LEU A 155 17.59 -9.81 9.46
CA LEU A 155 16.92 -10.34 8.27
C LEU A 155 17.53 -9.87 6.95
N PRO A 156 17.87 -8.59 6.74
CA PRO A 156 18.56 -8.16 5.50
C PRO A 156 19.92 -8.84 5.30
N VAL A 157 20.61 -9.18 6.38
CA VAL A 157 21.95 -9.83 6.34
C VAL A 157 21.82 -11.31 6.03
N VAL A 158 20.87 -12.01 6.66
CA VAL A 158 20.69 -13.47 6.52
C VAL A 158 19.67 -13.86 5.46
N GLY A 159 18.99 -12.90 4.87
CA GLY A 159 17.88 -13.13 3.91
C GLY A 159 18.31 -13.73 2.57
N GLY A 160 19.63 -13.83 2.31
CA GLY A 160 20.17 -14.65 1.22
C GLY A 160 20.08 -16.16 1.47
N HIS A 161 19.89 -16.60 2.71
CA HIS A 161 19.63 -17.99 3.04
C HIS A 161 18.25 -18.41 2.56
N ALA A 162 18.13 -19.56 1.89
CA ALA A 162 16.91 -20.03 1.24
C ALA A 162 15.72 -20.06 2.19
N GLY A 163 15.94 -20.41 3.47
CA GLY A 163 14.92 -20.48 4.49
C GLY A 163 14.30 -19.13 4.87
N PHE A 164 15.06 -18.03 4.81
CA PHE A 164 14.58 -16.70 5.22
C PHE A 164 14.23 -15.78 4.04
N ALA A 165 14.69 -16.12 2.84
CA ALA A 165 14.44 -15.37 1.61
C ALA A 165 12.95 -15.09 1.33
N PRO A 166 12.00 -16.00 1.60
CA PRO A 166 10.58 -15.72 1.38
C PRO A 166 10.06 -14.53 2.19
N ILE A 167 10.42 -14.41 3.47
CA ILE A 167 10.01 -13.28 4.31
C ILE A 167 10.69 -12.00 3.89
N LEU A 168 12.00 -12.04 3.58
CA LEU A 168 12.72 -10.86 3.08
C LEU A 168 12.07 -10.33 1.79
N ARG A 169 11.78 -11.21 0.81
CA ARG A 169 11.08 -10.81 -0.42
C ARG A 169 9.69 -10.24 -0.14
N ALA A 170 8.93 -10.89 0.75
CA ALA A 170 7.61 -10.44 1.12
C ALA A 170 7.61 -9.04 1.70
N LEU A 171 8.49 -8.75 2.65
CA LEU A 171 8.62 -7.43 3.28
C LEU A 171 9.21 -6.38 2.32
N SER A 172 10.22 -6.75 1.53
CA SER A 172 10.78 -5.86 0.51
C SER A 172 9.79 -5.52 -0.60
N GLY A 173 8.72 -6.31 -0.77
CA GLY A 173 7.67 -6.10 -1.76
C GLY A 173 6.49 -5.25 -1.27
N LEU A 174 6.51 -4.72 -0.04
CA LEU A 174 5.47 -3.82 0.44
C LEU A 174 5.62 -2.45 -0.22
N ARG A 175 4.52 -1.84 -0.65
CA ARG A 175 4.50 -0.52 -1.28
C ARG A 175 3.39 0.33 -0.70
N VAL A 176 3.68 1.61 -0.54
CA VAL A 176 2.72 2.62 -0.09
C VAL A 176 2.69 3.73 -1.12
N TYR A 177 1.51 4.10 -1.56
CA TYR A 177 1.29 5.14 -2.55
C TYR A 177 0.34 6.20 -2.06
N SER A 178 0.81 7.42 -2.11
CA SER A 178 0.02 8.65 -1.98
C SER A 178 0.28 9.47 -3.25
N ILE A 179 -0.39 9.10 -4.33
CA ILE A 179 -0.13 9.67 -5.66
C ILE A 179 -0.42 11.17 -5.66
N GLU A 180 0.56 11.95 -6.05
CA GLU A 180 0.49 13.41 -6.19
C GLU A 180 0.36 13.78 -7.67
N PRO A 181 -0.81 14.22 -8.17
CA PRO A 181 -0.99 14.58 -9.57
C PRO A 181 0.03 15.60 -10.09
N GLN A 182 0.47 16.51 -9.23
CA GLN A 182 1.47 17.50 -9.58
C GLN A 182 2.80 16.86 -9.99
N LYS A 183 3.22 15.76 -9.34
CA LYS A 183 4.45 15.01 -9.68
C LYS A 183 4.36 14.33 -11.04
N LEU A 184 3.16 13.86 -11.43
CA LEU A 184 2.96 13.30 -12.75
C LEU A 184 2.90 14.39 -13.85
N ARG A 185 2.56 15.62 -13.47
CA ARG A 185 2.47 16.78 -14.39
C ARG A 185 3.84 17.33 -14.75
N GLU A 186 4.80 17.20 -13.85
CA GLU A 186 6.15 17.70 -14.00
C GLU A 186 6.98 16.86 -14.98
N MET A 187 8.06 17.47 -15.52
CA MET A 187 9.10 16.74 -16.23
C MET A 187 9.89 15.85 -15.26
N GLN A 188 9.93 14.57 -15.54
CA GLN A 188 10.49 13.54 -14.66
C GLN A 188 11.92 13.19 -15.06
N ASP A 189 12.77 12.90 -14.07
CA ASP A 189 14.07 12.31 -14.30
C ASP A 189 13.93 10.82 -14.65
N PRO A 190 14.54 10.35 -15.76
CA PRO A 190 14.51 8.93 -16.08
C PRO A 190 15.23 8.10 -15.02
N ASP A 191 14.60 7.00 -14.64
CA ASP A 191 15.19 5.96 -13.80
C ASP A 191 14.95 4.55 -14.41
N SER A 192 15.19 3.50 -13.65
CA SER A 192 14.98 2.13 -14.10
C SER A 192 13.50 1.78 -14.40
N GLY A 193 12.55 2.52 -13.84
CA GLY A 193 11.11 2.25 -13.96
C GLY A 193 10.63 0.95 -13.31
N VAL A 194 11.47 0.27 -12.53
CA VAL A 194 11.13 -1.02 -11.90
C VAL A 194 10.15 -0.84 -10.76
N ILE A 195 10.31 0.24 -9.98
CA ILE A 195 9.46 0.53 -8.82
C ILE A 195 8.94 1.95 -8.95
N LEU A 196 7.62 2.11 -8.81
CA LEU A 196 6.99 3.42 -8.75
C LEU A 196 7.36 4.12 -7.44
N ASN A 197 7.70 5.39 -7.51
CA ASN A 197 7.89 6.22 -6.33
C ASN A 197 6.55 6.44 -5.60
N PRO A 198 6.55 6.59 -4.27
CA PRO A 198 5.33 6.73 -3.47
C PRO A 198 4.38 7.83 -3.93
N ASP A 199 4.91 8.93 -4.49
CA ASP A 199 4.19 10.10 -4.99
C ASP A 199 3.88 10.03 -6.49
N GLY A 200 4.39 9.04 -7.22
CA GLY A 200 4.23 8.88 -8.67
C GLY A 200 5.24 9.65 -9.50
N SER A 201 6.27 10.26 -8.91
CA SER A 201 7.22 11.17 -9.58
C SER A 201 8.06 10.53 -10.70
N ASN A 202 8.07 9.20 -10.83
CA ASN A 202 8.74 8.46 -11.91
C ASN A 202 7.76 7.65 -12.78
N ALA A 203 6.48 8.00 -12.79
CA ALA A 203 5.45 7.25 -13.52
C ALA A 203 5.80 7.07 -15.02
N GLY A 204 6.47 8.03 -15.65
CA GLY A 204 6.94 7.92 -17.03
C GLY A 204 7.93 6.78 -17.25
N SER A 205 8.90 6.61 -16.34
CA SER A 205 9.85 5.49 -16.40
C SER A 205 9.14 4.16 -16.18
N VAL A 206 8.21 4.10 -15.22
CA VAL A 206 7.44 2.88 -14.90
C VAL A 206 6.56 2.47 -16.08
N LEU A 207 5.86 3.40 -16.72
CA LEU A 207 5.05 3.11 -17.91
C LEU A 207 5.90 2.58 -19.06
N LYS A 208 7.08 3.17 -19.33
CA LYS A 208 8.00 2.62 -20.32
C LYS A 208 8.46 1.20 -20.01
N GLU A 209 8.72 0.93 -18.74
CA GLU A 209 9.15 -0.40 -18.33
C GLU A 209 8.01 -1.42 -18.42
N ILE A 210 6.76 -1.04 -18.06
CA ILE A 210 5.58 -1.87 -18.28
C ILE A 210 5.39 -2.14 -19.77
N GLU A 211 5.46 -1.12 -20.63
CA GLU A 211 5.32 -1.26 -22.09
C GLU A 211 6.38 -2.21 -22.67
N ARG A 212 7.63 -2.13 -22.15
CA ARG A 212 8.73 -3.01 -22.57
C ARG A 212 8.56 -4.47 -22.12
N GLN A 213 8.12 -4.69 -20.88
CA GLN A 213 8.02 -6.02 -20.27
C GLN A 213 6.70 -6.73 -20.62
N SER A 214 5.61 -5.99 -20.71
CA SER A 214 4.25 -6.53 -20.93
C SER A 214 3.41 -5.54 -21.74
N PRO A 215 3.50 -5.55 -23.08
CA PRO A 215 2.66 -4.70 -23.94
C PRO A 215 1.15 -4.90 -23.68
N GLU A 216 0.75 -6.10 -23.25
CA GLU A 216 -0.63 -6.40 -22.88
C GLU A 216 -1.09 -5.62 -21.62
N ASP A 217 -0.22 -5.52 -20.60
CA ASP A 217 -0.52 -4.72 -19.42
C ASP A 217 -0.57 -3.21 -19.78
N ALA A 218 0.30 -2.75 -20.69
CA ALA A 218 0.26 -1.37 -21.18
C ALA A 218 -1.04 -1.07 -21.94
N ALA A 219 -1.50 -1.97 -22.79
CA ALA A 219 -2.79 -1.87 -23.46
C ALA A 219 -3.94 -1.86 -22.44
N ARG A 220 -3.88 -2.73 -21.43
CA ARG A 220 -4.88 -2.78 -20.35
C ARG A 220 -4.94 -1.50 -19.52
N ILE A 221 -3.81 -0.86 -19.26
CA ILE A 221 -3.75 0.47 -18.64
C ILE A 221 -4.54 1.49 -19.46
N CYS A 222 -4.33 1.52 -20.79
CA CYS A 222 -5.03 2.44 -21.68
C CYS A 222 -6.54 2.17 -21.71
N GLU A 223 -6.96 0.92 -21.74
CA GLU A 223 -8.38 0.52 -21.70
C GLU A 223 -9.08 0.99 -20.42
N ILE A 224 -8.44 0.73 -19.25
CA ILE A 224 -9.00 1.14 -17.96
C ILE A 224 -9.00 2.67 -17.86
N LEU A 225 -7.92 3.33 -18.30
CA LEU A 225 -7.85 4.79 -18.31
C LEU A 225 -8.95 5.41 -19.18
N ALA A 226 -9.27 4.80 -20.33
CA ALA A 226 -10.36 5.23 -21.21
C ALA A 226 -11.74 5.12 -20.53
N SER A 227 -11.94 4.16 -19.63
CA SER A 227 -13.19 4.04 -18.86
C SER A 227 -13.34 5.12 -17.77
N ILE A 228 -12.21 5.68 -17.30
CA ILE A 228 -12.14 6.76 -16.31
C ILE A 228 -12.17 8.14 -17.00
N VAL A 229 -11.44 8.26 -18.10
CA VAL A 229 -11.28 9.50 -18.86
C VAL A 229 -11.74 9.24 -20.29
N PRO A 230 -12.97 9.62 -20.65
CA PRO A 230 -13.53 9.37 -21.97
C PRO A 230 -12.64 9.91 -23.10
N ASN A 231 -12.66 9.22 -24.22
CA ASN A 231 -11.88 9.53 -25.44
C ASN A 231 -10.35 9.35 -25.30
N THR A 232 -9.83 8.88 -24.17
CA THR A 232 -8.41 8.56 -24.05
C THR A 232 -8.10 7.28 -24.82
N LYS A 233 -7.23 7.36 -25.84
CA LYS A 233 -6.79 6.23 -26.65
C LYS A 233 -5.53 5.59 -26.10
N SER A 234 -4.54 6.41 -25.71
CA SER A 234 -3.26 5.93 -25.18
C SER A 234 -2.59 6.97 -24.28
N VAL A 235 -1.68 6.48 -23.47
CA VAL A 235 -0.73 7.28 -22.70
C VAL A 235 0.65 6.68 -22.86
N HIS A 236 1.66 7.52 -23.10
CA HIS A 236 3.04 7.11 -23.28
C HIS A 236 3.98 8.07 -22.59
N ALA A 237 5.16 7.58 -22.20
CA ALA A 237 6.24 8.44 -21.75
C ALA A 237 7.06 8.94 -22.95
N LYS A 238 7.13 10.25 -23.11
CA LYS A 238 7.85 10.93 -24.18
C LYS A 238 9.17 11.50 -23.65
N LYS A 239 10.23 11.31 -24.41
CA LYS A 239 11.56 11.82 -24.04
C LYS A 239 11.75 13.24 -24.58
N HIS A 240 12.22 14.16 -23.71
CA HIS A 240 12.59 15.53 -24.01
C HIS A 240 14.02 15.78 -23.48
N GLY A 241 15.03 15.66 -24.35
CA GLY A 241 16.41 15.71 -23.90
C GLY A 241 16.72 14.61 -22.89
N ASN A 242 17.04 15.00 -21.65
CA ASN A 242 17.32 14.08 -20.54
C ASN A 242 16.13 13.88 -19.57
N LYS A 243 14.95 14.40 -19.91
CA LYS A 243 13.74 14.28 -19.10
C LYS A 243 12.65 13.45 -19.80
N LEU A 244 11.66 13.01 -19.03
CA LEU A 244 10.44 12.38 -19.54
C LEU A 244 9.23 13.24 -19.21
N SER A 245 8.26 13.30 -20.13
CA SER A 245 6.90 13.76 -19.86
C SER A 245 5.89 12.66 -20.20
N LEU A 246 4.68 12.79 -19.68
CA LEU A 246 3.56 11.92 -20.04
C LEU A 246 2.75 12.60 -21.15
N GLU A 247 2.56 11.91 -22.28
CA GLU A 247 1.77 12.35 -23.43
C GLU A 247 0.52 11.47 -23.54
N PHE A 248 -0.65 12.10 -23.56
CA PHE A 248 -1.96 11.45 -23.72
C PHE A 248 -2.46 11.65 -25.13
N THR A 249 -2.96 10.62 -25.75
CA THR A 249 -3.63 10.69 -27.04
C THR A 249 -5.13 10.53 -26.81
N GLN A 250 -5.91 11.49 -27.27
CA GLN A 250 -7.37 11.43 -27.26
C GLN A 250 -7.92 11.36 -28.68
N GLU A 251 -8.99 10.61 -28.85
CA GLU A 251 -9.64 10.37 -30.14
C GLU A 251 -11.15 10.59 -30.01
N TRP A 252 -11.75 11.28 -30.97
CA TRP A 252 -13.20 11.45 -31.03
C TRP A 252 -13.69 11.42 -32.48
N GLU A 253 -14.92 11.00 -32.63
CA GLU A 253 -15.61 11.06 -33.91
C GLU A 253 -16.09 12.48 -34.19
N GLN A 254 -15.77 13.03 -35.35
CA GLN A 254 -16.32 14.29 -35.77
C GLN A 254 -17.77 14.08 -36.21
N ILE A 255 -18.73 14.50 -35.37
CA ILE A 255 -20.11 14.66 -35.85
C ILE A 255 -20.11 15.76 -36.87
N SER A 256 -20.19 15.42 -38.15
CA SER A 256 -20.29 16.41 -39.22
C SER A 256 -21.61 17.19 -39.05
N SER A 257 -21.50 18.42 -38.56
CA SER A 257 -22.63 19.35 -38.49
C SER A 257 -23.01 19.88 -39.88
N SER A 258 -23.25 19.01 -40.83
CA SER A 258 -23.86 19.36 -42.11
C SER A 258 -25.39 19.39 -42.00
N ARG A 259 -25.91 20.24 -41.10
CA ARG A 259 -27.29 20.73 -41.21
C ARG A 259 -27.29 22.01 -42.03
N ARG A 260 -27.00 21.92 -43.32
CA ARG A 260 -27.45 22.86 -44.39
C ARG A 260 -27.30 22.15 -45.73
N ASN A 261 -28.48 21.90 -46.34
CA ASN A 261 -28.76 21.36 -47.67
C ASN A 261 -29.20 19.88 -47.67
N LEU A 262 -30.52 19.73 -47.53
CA LEU A 262 -31.27 18.55 -47.97
C LEU A 262 -31.14 18.43 -49.50
N SER A 263 -30.23 17.59 -49.97
CA SER A 263 -30.35 16.92 -51.25
C SER A 263 -30.12 15.43 -50.99
N VAL A 264 -31.14 14.66 -51.36
CA VAL A 264 -31.18 13.18 -51.27
C VAL A 264 -30.01 12.65 -52.07
N GLY A 265 -29.08 11.96 -51.45
CA GLY A 265 -27.97 11.26 -52.11
C GLY A 265 -26.98 10.77 -51.10
N GLU A 266 -26.98 9.45 -50.91
CA GLU A 266 -26.02 8.54 -50.30
C GLU A 266 -25.34 8.92 -48.96
N PRO A 267 -25.38 8.03 -47.92
CA PRO A 267 -24.61 8.22 -46.72
C PRO A 267 -23.12 8.09 -47.02
N LYS A 268 -22.37 9.17 -46.99
CA LYS A 268 -20.91 9.11 -46.96
C LYS A 268 -20.46 8.55 -45.61
N THR A 269 -20.34 7.25 -45.53
CA THR A 269 -19.60 6.48 -44.52
C THR A 269 -18.13 6.88 -44.59
N GLY A 270 -17.62 7.64 -43.61
CA GLY A 270 -16.22 7.98 -43.56
C GLY A 270 -15.86 9.20 -42.72
N SER A 271 -16.38 9.34 -41.49
CA SER A 271 -15.74 10.26 -40.54
C SER A 271 -14.46 9.63 -40.03
N GLN A 272 -13.31 10.12 -40.48
CA GLN A 272 -12.06 9.68 -39.88
C GLN A 272 -11.99 10.25 -38.44
N PRO A 273 -11.63 9.42 -37.46
CA PRO A 273 -11.48 9.90 -36.09
C PRO A 273 -10.37 10.95 -36.03
N ARG A 274 -10.63 12.05 -35.33
CA ARG A 274 -9.60 13.06 -35.04
C ARG A 274 -8.86 12.70 -33.79
N THR A 275 -7.53 12.77 -33.86
CA THR A 275 -6.62 12.47 -32.76
C THR A 275 -5.90 13.73 -32.35
N LEU A 276 -5.90 14.04 -31.06
CA LEU A 276 -5.07 15.09 -30.46
C LEU A 276 -4.16 14.52 -29.38
N ARG A 277 -3.01 15.14 -29.23
CA ARG A 277 -2.03 14.81 -28.19
C ARG A 277 -1.99 15.91 -27.17
N PHE A 278 -2.01 15.53 -25.90
CA PHE A 278 -1.94 16.44 -24.77
C PHE A 278 -0.81 15.99 -23.86
N GLU A 279 -0.03 16.92 -23.38
CA GLU A 279 0.94 16.63 -22.31
C GLU A 279 0.25 16.64 -20.94
N ALA A 280 0.86 16.00 -19.95
CA ALA A 280 0.31 15.83 -18.59
C ALA A 280 -0.12 17.16 -17.95
N PHE A 281 0.53 18.28 -18.27
CA PHE A 281 0.16 19.58 -17.70
C PHE A 281 -1.26 20.03 -18.09
N SER A 282 -1.80 19.54 -19.20
CA SER A 282 -3.17 19.83 -19.66
C SER A 282 -4.22 18.87 -19.10
N MET A 283 -3.79 17.83 -18.35
CA MET A 283 -4.69 16.81 -17.83
C MET A 283 -5.20 17.18 -16.43
N SER A 284 -6.41 16.72 -16.10
CA SER A 284 -6.98 16.91 -14.77
C SER A 284 -6.22 16.12 -13.69
N ASP A 285 -6.30 16.59 -12.44
CA ASP A 285 -5.70 15.89 -11.30
C ASP A 285 -6.25 14.47 -11.17
N GLY A 286 -7.55 14.27 -11.37
CA GLY A 286 -8.18 12.96 -11.33
C GLY A 286 -7.63 12.00 -12.40
N THR A 287 -7.37 12.51 -13.62
CA THR A 287 -6.76 11.71 -14.69
C THR A 287 -5.35 11.26 -14.31
N LEU A 288 -4.53 12.19 -13.82
CA LEU A 288 -3.15 11.89 -13.44
C LEU A 288 -3.10 10.95 -12.24
N ARG A 289 -3.98 11.15 -11.25
CA ARG A 289 -4.10 10.25 -10.11
C ARG A 289 -4.49 8.84 -10.53
N ALA A 290 -5.49 8.70 -11.39
CA ALA A 290 -5.89 7.40 -11.94
C ALA A 290 -4.73 6.72 -12.68
N LEU A 291 -3.96 7.46 -13.48
CA LEU A 291 -2.77 6.94 -14.15
C LEU A 291 -1.71 6.46 -13.16
N GLY A 292 -1.42 7.23 -12.11
CA GLY A 292 -0.48 6.84 -11.05
C GLY A 292 -0.93 5.56 -10.33
N LEU A 293 -2.23 5.41 -10.05
CA LEU A 293 -2.79 4.18 -9.46
C LEU A 293 -2.68 2.98 -10.42
N LEU A 294 -2.90 3.19 -11.72
CA LEU A 294 -2.67 2.17 -12.73
C LEU A 294 -1.20 1.74 -12.77
N ALA A 295 -0.27 2.68 -12.78
CA ALA A 295 1.16 2.39 -12.73
C ALA A 295 1.53 1.60 -11.45
N ALA A 296 0.97 1.96 -10.28
CA ALA A 296 1.17 1.26 -9.02
C ALA A 296 0.70 -0.20 -9.04
N VAL A 297 -0.42 -0.48 -9.71
CA VAL A 297 -1.00 -1.82 -9.79
C VAL A 297 -0.32 -2.68 -10.86
N PHE A 298 0.11 -2.08 -11.97
CA PHE A 298 0.66 -2.82 -13.13
C PHE A 298 2.19 -2.90 -13.15
N GLN A 299 2.91 -2.22 -12.26
CA GLN A 299 4.37 -2.30 -12.17
C GLN A 299 4.88 -3.74 -12.03
N ARG A 300 6.10 -3.98 -12.51
CA ARG A 300 6.77 -5.28 -12.46
C ARG A 300 8.15 -5.17 -11.81
N PRO A 301 8.52 -6.05 -10.84
CA PRO A 301 7.72 -7.14 -10.29
C PRO A 301 6.50 -6.65 -9.50
N SER A 302 5.45 -7.47 -9.46
CA SER A 302 4.24 -7.15 -8.69
C SER A 302 4.57 -7.02 -7.20
N PRO A 303 4.11 -5.98 -6.52
CA PRO A 303 4.23 -5.85 -5.07
C PRO A 303 3.59 -7.02 -4.31
N THR A 304 4.10 -7.30 -3.13
CA THR A 304 3.44 -8.23 -2.19
C THR A 304 2.15 -7.63 -1.65
N LEU A 305 2.23 -6.37 -1.25
CA LEU A 305 1.11 -5.57 -0.77
C LEU A 305 1.24 -4.14 -1.30
N VAL A 306 0.11 -3.59 -1.72
CA VAL A 306 -0.02 -2.17 -2.06
C VAL A 306 -0.96 -1.51 -1.07
N ALA A 307 -0.47 -0.53 -0.33
CA ALA A 307 -1.29 0.38 0.44
C ALA A 307 -1.49 1.69 -0.34
N ILE A 308 -2.73 2.09 -0.56
CA ILE A 308 -3.09 3.28 -1.33
C ILE A 308 -3.83 4.24 -0.41
N GLU A 309 -3.31 5.47 -0.31
CA GLU A 309 -3.93 6.51 0.47
C GLU A 309 -4.94 7.29 -0.37
N GLU A 310 -6.18 7.28 0.13
CA GLU A 310 -7.31 8.07 -0.38
C GLU A 310 -7.43 8.03 -1.93
N PRO A 311 -7.66 6.83 -2.52
CA PRO A 311 -7.73 6.69 -3.98
C PRO A 311 -8.83 7.54 -4.61
N GLU A 312 -9.84 7.91 -3.83
CA GLU A 312 -10.96 8.76 -4.24
C GLU A 312 -10.60 10.25 -4.39
N ALA A 313 -9.51 10.69 -3.78
CA ALA A 313 -9.16 12.10 -3.79
C ALA A 313 -8.97 12.62 -5.24
N THR A 314 -9.63 13.72 -5.56
CA THR A 314 -9.65 14.36 -6.90
C THR A 314 -10.28 13.53 -8.03
N ILE A 315 -10.71 12.30 -7.77
CA ILE A 315 -11.42 11.46 -8.75
C ILE A 315 -12.90 11.90 -8.83
N HIS A 316 -13.39 12.11 -10.06
CA HIS A 316 -14.81 12.40 -10.26
C HIS A 316 -15.67 11.21 -9.77
N PRO A 317 -16.79 11.44 -9.04
CA PRO A 317 -17.63 10.35 -8.52
C PRO A 317 -18.02 9.30 -9.56
N GLY A 318 -18.30 9.71 -10.79
CA GLY A 318 -18.63 8.80 -11.89
C GLY A 318 -17.48 7.88 -12.34
N ALA A 319 -16.23 8.24 -12.03
CA ALA A 319 -15.03 7.45 -12.34
C ALA A 319 -14.55 6.61 -11.15
N LEU A 320 -15.03 6.89 -9.93
CA LEU A 320 -14.61 6.21 -8.72
C LEU A 320 -14.84 4.69 -8.79
N GLY A 321 -15.98 4.27 -9.36
CA GLY A 321 -16.29 2.85 -9.54
C GLY A 321 -15.21 2.11 -10.34
N ALA A 322 -14.74 2.69 -11.45
CA ALA A 322 -13.68 2.08 -12.28
C ALA A 322 -12.34 1.98 -11.53
N VAL A 323 -12.00 2.99 -10.71
CA VAL A 323 -10.79 2.95 -9.86
C VAL A 323 -10.91 1.85 -8.79
N LEU A 324 -12.07 1.71 -8.15
CA LEU A 324 -12.30 0.67 -7.15
C LEU A 324 -12.34 -0.73 -7.77
N ASP A 325 -12.86 -0.89 -8.99
CA ASP A 325 -12.80 -2.13 -9.74
C ASP A 325 -11.37 -2.51 -10.14
N LEU A 326 -10.53 -1.53 -10.50
CA LEU A 326 -9.09 -1.74 -10.69
C LEU A 326 -8.45 -2.32 -9.42
N LEU A 327 -8.68 -1.69 -8.26
CA LEU A 327 -8.11 -2.13 -6.99
C LEU A 327 -8.65 -3.51 -6.56
N LYS A 328 -9.94 -3.77 -6.77
CA LYS A 328 -10.53 -5.09 -6.60
C LYS A 328 -9.87 -6.14 -7.50
N GLY A 329 -9.64 -5.80 -8.77
CA GLY A 329 -8.92 -6.66 -9.71
C GLY A 329 -7.48 -6.97 -9.26
N ALA A 330 -6.79 -6.00 -8.65
CA ALA A 330 -5.43 -6.16 -8.13
C ALA A 330 -5.33 -7.21 -7.02
N THR A 331 -6.40 -7.42 -6.22
CA THR A 331 -6.42 -8.41 -5.14
C THR A 331 -6.15 -9.84 -5.58
N LYS A 332 -6.30 -10.13 -6.87
CA LYS A 332 -5.97 -11.44 -7.45
C LYS A 332 -4.46 -11.69 -7.54
N ARG A 333 -3.63 -10.64 -7.52
CA ARG A 333 -2.18 -10.72 -7.72
C ARG A 333 -1.38 -10.28 -6.50
N MET A 334 -1.94 -9.40 -5.69
CA MET A 334 -1.30 -8.80 -4.52
C MET A 334 -2.32 -8.50 -3.43
N GLN A 335 -1.86 -8.23 -2.24
CA GLN A 335 -2.72 -7.73 -1.18
C GLN A 335 -2.91 -6.22 -1.32
N VAL A 336 -4.13 -5.73 -1.05
CA VAL A 336 -4.50 -4.32 -1.21
C VAL A 336 -5.01 -3.78 0.13
N VAL A 337 -4.44 -2.65 0.55
CA VAL A 337 -4.90 -1.87 1.71
C VAL A 337 -5.29 -0.49 1.19
N ILE A 338 -6.44 0.01 1.59
CA ILE A 338 -6.98 1.28 1.12
C ILE A 338 -7.31 2.13 2.35
N THR A 339 -6.78 3.35 2.42
CA THR A 339 -7.27 4.31 3.40
C THR A 339 -8.35 5.16 2.77
N THR A 340 -9.41 5.44 3.50
CA THR A 340 -10.49 6.31 3.02
C THR A 340 -11.20 7.02 4.17
N HIS A 341 -11.74 8.19 3.87
CA HIS A 341 -12.71 8.89 4.70
C HIS A 341 -14.03 9.11 3.93
N SER A 342 -14.12 8.57 2.70
CA SER A 342 -15.26 8.75 1.81
C SER A 342 -16.30 7.64 1.99
N PRO A 343 -17.56 8.00 2.28
CA PRO A 343 -18.66 7.05 2.24
C PRO A 343 -18.85 6.39 0.88
N ASP A 344 -18.59 7.13 -0.21
CA ASP A 344 -18.79 6.66 -1.59
C ASP A 344 -17.89 5.47 -1.95
N VAL A 345 -16.72 5.37 -1.31
CA VAL A 345 -15.84 4.20 -1.41
C VAL A 345 -16.53 2.99 -0.78
N LEU A 346 -17.16 3.16 0.39
CA LEU A 346 -17.79 2.07 1.14
C LEU A 346 -19.16 1.65 0.60
N ASP A 347 -19.78 2.45 -0.27
CA ASP A 347 -21.06 2.13 -0.91
C ASP A 347 -20.95 1.03 -1.99
N GLN A 348 -19.74 0.55 -2.27
CA GLN A 348 -19.54 -0.54 -3.23
C GLN A 348 -20.07 -1.87 -2.68
N LYS A 349 -21.05 -2.47 -3.37
CA LYS A 349 -21.75 -3.71 -2.96
C LYS A 349 -20.85 -4.92 -2.71
N TRP A 350 -19.63 -4.93 -3.24
CA TRP A 350 -18.69 -6.05 -3.06
C TRP A 350 -17.82 -5.92 -1.80
N ILE A 351 -17.86 -4.78 -1.11
CA ILE A 351 -17.12 -4.58 0.14
C ILE A 351 -17.88 -5.28 1.28
N ARG A 352 -17.15 -6.13 2.00
CA ARG A 352 -17.68 -6.88 3.15
C ARG A 352 -17.32 -6.17 4.44
N ASP A 353 -18.14 -6.34 5.45
CA ASP A 353 -17.92 -5.85 6.82
C ASP A 353 -16.57 -6.32 7.39
N SER A 354 -16.18 -7.58 7.10
CA SER A 354 -14.90 -8.15 7.52
C SER A 354 -13.67 -7.44 6.96
N GLN A 355 -13.82 -6.70 5.86
CA GLN A 355 -12.73 -5.96 5.18
C GLN A 355 -12.51 -4.56 5.76
N ILE A 356 -13.39 -4.09 6.64
CA ILE A 356 -13.35 -2.74 7.18
C ILE A 356 -12.65 -2.73 8.55
N ARG A 357 -11.72 -1.79 8.71
CA ARG A 357 -11.08 -1.45 9.98
C ARG A 357 -11.32 0.03 10.26
N VAL A 358 -11.95 0.31 11.38
CA VAL A 358 -12.16 1.68 11.83
C VAL A 358 -10.89 2.19 12.48
N VAL A 359 -10.43 3.34 12.01
CA VAL A 359 -9.27 4.05 12.54
C VAL A 359 -9.78 5.31 13.24
N ASP A 360 -9.63 5.36 14.54
CA ASP A 360 -10.11 6.46 15.36
C ASP A 360 -8.98 7.10 16.16
N TRP A 361 -9.14 8.39 16.45
CA TRP A 361 -8.26 9.13 17.32
C TRP A 361 -8.98 9.40 18.65
N SER A 362 -8.56 8.72 19.69
CA SER A 362 -9.11 8.89 21.03
C SER A 362 -8.01 8.92 22.08
N GLU A 363 -8.16 9.78 23.09
CA GLU A 363 -7.22 9.91 24.22
C GLU A 363 -5.75 10.16 23.80
N GLY A 364 -5.55 10.90 22.69
CA GLY A 364 -4.22 11.21 22.18
C GLY A 364 -3.52 10.07 21.44
N ALA A 365 -4.26 9.02 21.05
CA ALA A 365 -3.74 7.84 20.39
C ALA A 365 -4.60 7.43 19.19
N THR A 366 -3.96 6.83 18.19
CA THR A 366 -4.66 6.13 17.10
C THR A 366 -5.03 4.73 17.57
N ARG A 367 -6.29 4.39 17.42
CA ARG A 367 -6.85 3.07 17.67
C ARG A 367 -7.36 2.48 16.37
N VAL A 368 -7.12 1.18 16.14
CA VAL A 368 -7.57 0.47 14.94
C VAL A 368 -8.33 -0.78 15.38
N ALA A 369 -9.59 -0.88 14.97
CA ALA A 369 -10.44 -2.01 15.35
C ALA A 369 -11.29 -2.49 14.18
N ALA A 370 -11.80 -3.72 14.26
CA ALA A 370 -12.89 -4.19 13.43
C ALA A 370 -14.18 -3.40 13.74
N LEU A 371 -15.19 -3.53 12.89
CA LEU A 371 -16.52 -2.96 13.17
C LEU A 371 -17.13 -3.56 14.43
N SER A 372 -17.87 -2.76 15.19
CA SER A 372 -18.70 -3.22 16.29
C SER A 372 -19.74 -4.25 15.80
N GLU A 373 -20.25 -5.05 16.73
CA GLU A 373 -21.29 -6.02 16.39
C GLU A 373 -22.55 -5.33 15.85
N ALA A 374 -22.92 -4.18 16.42
CA ALA A 374 -24.06 -3.38 15.96
C ALA A 374 -23.87 -2.90 14.51
N SER A 375 -22.70 -2.32 14.18
CA SER A 375 -22.39 -1.88 12.81
C SER A 375 -22.38 -3.06 11.82
N ARG A 376 -21.81 -4.20 12.22
CA ARG A 376 -21.80 -5.42 11.37
C ARG A 376 -23.21 -5.94 11.10
N ARG A 377 -24.07 -6.03 12.13
CA ARG A 377 -25.45 -6.46 11.96
C ARG A 377 -26.22 -5.53 11.03
N ALA A 378 -26.10 -4.21 11.21
CA ALA A 378 -26.74 -3.25 10.34
C ALA A 378 -26.41 -3.46 8.86
N ILE A 379 -25.14 -3.76 8.56
CA ILE A 379 -24.67 -4.05 7.19
C ILE A 379 -25.19 -5.41 6.70
N GLN A 380 -25.05 -6.46 7.50
CA GLN A 380 -25.42 -7.83 7.13
C GLN A 380 -26.92 -8.02 6.93
N GLU A 381 -27.73 -7.35 7.77
CA GLU A 381 -29.19 -7.36 7.68
C GLU A 381 -29.74 -6.34 6.68
N HIS A 382 -28.84 -5.65 5.94
CA HIS A 382 -29.19 -4.62 4.95
C HIS A 382 -30.03 -3.46 5.51
N LEU A 383 -29.91 -3.17 6.80
CA LEU A 383 -30.58 -2.03 7.42
C LEU A 383 -29.92 -0.71 7.02
N MET A 384 -28.58 -0.69 6.97
CA MET A 384 -27.78 0.44 6.54
C MET A 384 -26.52 -0.06 5.81
N GLY A 385 -26.10 0.66 4.78
CA GLY A 385 -24.82 0.42 4.11
C GLY A 385 -23.63 0.95 4.93
N ALA A 386 -22.43 0.43 4.68
CA ALA A 386 -21.23 0.90 5.38
C ALA A 386 -20.95 2.41 5.12
N GLY A 387 -21.20 2.89 3.90
CA GLY A 387 -21.08 4.31 3.56
C GLY A 387 -22.15 5.16 4.27
N GLU A 388 -23.37 4.65 4.42
CA GLU A 388 -24.42 5.33 5.14
C GLU A 388 -24.13 5.45 6.64
N LEU A 389 -23.61 4.37 7.27
CA LEU A 389 -23.13 4.39 8.64
C LEU A 389 -21.99 5.41 8.83
N LEU A 390 -21.08 5.51 7.86
CA LEU A 390 -20.02 6.50 7.91
C LEU A 390 -20.55 7.94 7.80
N ARG A 391 -21.52 8.22 6.90
CA ARG A 391 -22.17 9.54 6.75
C ARG A 391 -22.89 9.97 8.02
N SER A 392 -23.55 9.04 8.70
CA SER A 392 -24.27 9.30 9.96
C SER A 392 -23.39 9.28 11.21
N ASN A 393 -22.07 9.09 11.08
CA ASN A 393 -21.11 8.87 12.18
C ASN A 393 -21.50 7.70 13.10
N ALA A 394 -22.13 6.67 12.56
CA ALA A 394 -22.56 5.46 13.26
C ALA A 394 -21.69 4.23 12.89
N LEU A 395 -20.59 4.43 12.17
CA LEU A 395 -19.64 3.38 11.87
C LEU A 395 -18.70 3.17 13.07
N ASP A 396 -19.18 2.43 14.06
CA ASP A 396 -18.50 2.29 15.33
C ASP A 396 -17.44 1.16 15.31
N PRO A 397 -16.27 1.40 15.94
CA PRO A 397 -15.29 0.35 16.18
C PRO A 397 -15.75 -0.64 17.25
N GLN A 398 -15.26 -1.86 17.17
CA GLN A 398 -15.36 -2.81 18.27
C GLN A 398 -14.61 -2.24 19.49
N PRO A 399 -15.17 -2.35 20.71
CA PRO A 399 -14.46 -1.94 21.91
C PRO A 399 -13.09 -2.65 22.02
N LEU A 400 -12.03 -1.86 22.19
CA LEU A 400 -10.70 -2.37 22.45
C LEU A 400 -10.48 -2.37 23.96
N PHE A 401 -10.20 -3.51 24.52
CA PHE A 401 -9.67 -3.59 25.87
C PHE A 401 -8.18 -3.17 25.78
N ASP A 402 -7.79 -2.19 26.58
CA ASP A 402 -6.46 -1.57 26.54
C ASP A 402 -5.39 -2.46 27.22
N GLU A 403 -5.35 -3.73 26.84
CA GLU A 403 -4.24 -4.63 27.17
C GLU A 403 -3.12 -4.34 26.17
N GLY A 404 -2.09 -3.60 26.61
CA GLY A 404 -0.95 -3.28 25.77
C GLY A 404 -0.34 -4.54 25.13
N ILE A 405 0.16 -4.44 23.90
CA ILE A 405 0.81 -5.55 23.19
C ILE A 405 1.96 -6.12 24.05
N SER A 406 1.80 -7.37 24.45
CA SER A 406 2.78 -8.09 25.24
C SER A 406 3.99 -8.53 24.40
N GLN A 407 5.07 -8.94 25.05
CA GLN A 407 6.21 -9.57 24.38
C GLN A 407 5.81 -10.88 23.67
N ALA A 408 4.88 -11.63 24.25
CA ALA A 408 4.36 -12.88 23.66
C ALA A 408 3.54 -12.64 22.38
N GLU A 409 2.98 -11.44 22.19
CA GLU A 409 2.32 -11.08 20.95
C GLU A 409 3.30 -10.62 19.86
N LEU A 410 4.43 -10.02 20.23
CA LEU A 410 5.49 -9.67 19.27
C LEU A 410 6.33 -10.89 18.89
N PHE A 411 6.71 -11.70 19.86
CA PHE A 411 7.64 -12.82 19.67
C PHE A 411 6.99 -14.13 20.09
N GLU A 412 7.33 -15.18 19.42
CA GLU A 412 6.85 -16.53 19.70
C GLU A 412 7.99 -17.41 20.23
N SER A 413 7.69 -18.41 21.06
CA SER A 413 8.70 -19.41 21.44
C SER A 413 9.15 -20.17 20.20
N VAL A 414 10.46 -20.28 20.02
CA VAL A 414 11.08 -21.06 18.94
C VAL A 414 11.37 -22.50 19.34
N GLU A 415 11.19 -22.84 20.65
CA GLU A 415 11.33 -24.20 21.19
C GLU A 415 10.15 -25.11 20.83
#